data_882f33074dbcdca35142320be0a4253e
#
_entry.id   882f33074dbcdca35142320be0a4253e
#
_cell.length_a   1.000
_cell.length_b   1.000
_cell.length_c   1.000
_cell.angle_alpha   90.00
_cell.angle_beta   90.00
_cell.angle_gamma   90.00
#
_symmetry.space_group_name_H-M   'P 1'
#
loop_
_entity.id
_entity.type
_entity.pdbx_description
1 polymer ?
#
loop_
_entity_poly.entity_id
_entity_poly.type
_entity_poly.pdbx_seq_one_letter_code
_entity_poly.pdbx_strand_id
1 'polypeptide(L)'
;MKLQSIIQTLTGLFFVLNMNSQNMTIASGGNLTTSDGAEITVIGNLVVETGGIFKLKNATLRVEGSSSGNIKYIKTLANSRWSGISSPVKNQNIKDFADDEPLDSGQGSHSLNKGLASYDNTKNDWKIYQYDSNEWGNFTEGEAYLIKLRDINGTDDTDTFYDVCFQGPILNTDVQLPAKSIDIVHNGETVPNRLQYIGNPFPSVVNIVDGDGLEGEGLLSYNHANMEEITLYFLSSSSGELKFDTVNYTEAKTMNPTEGFFAKTTGVFTIPRSLTNHPQRYSNNKSRKNTKESIFLRITDNATGGSRQTSIFYMEGATTGNDPGYDSTFFYNGVNYFGIYTHLVNDSIGDDYAIQTLPKNGYEKMIVPIGINAKKREGLNSTEITISAEAMNMPSEINIYIEDKEMNTIVLLDENSTYTTMISTDYNGIGRFYLHTSSTTLDLNEPPININNISVYTSSRENLRIVGLQNGQATLRIFNILGKKILDTRFKGNGVNDIKLPQSITSGVYIVQLITSTGKLNKKISVE
;
A
#
# COMPACT_ATOMS: atom_id res chain seq x y z
N MET A 1 -34.94 -17.09 30.35
CA MET A 1 -36.06 -16.10 30.32
C MET A 1 -36.30 -15.76 28.88
N LYS A 2 -37.42 -16.16 28.30
CA LYS A 2 -37.77 -15.84 26.90
C LYS A 2 -38.14 -14.35 26.84
N LEU A 3 -37.34 -13.53 26.16
CA LEU A 3 -37.76 -12.17 25.79
C LEU A 3 -38.57 -12.29 24.49
N GLN A 4 -39.88 -12.22 24.64
CA GLN A 4 -40.77 -11.99 23.50
C GLN A 4 -40.62 -10.55 23.01
N SER A 5 -40.50 -10.43 21.70
CA SER A 5 -40.45 -9.26 20.84
C SER A 5 -41.11 -8.00 21.37
N ILE A 6 -40.36 -6.92 21.35
CA ILE A 6 -40.92 -5.58 21.20
C ILE A 6 -40.26 -4.96 19.97
N ILE A 7 -41.02 -4.91 18.88
CA ILE A 7 -40.69 -4.13 17.67
C ILE A 7 -41.13 -2.70 17.98
N GLN A 8 -40.18 -1.80 18.14
CA GLN A 8 -40.45 -0.37 17.94
C GLN A 8 -39.42 0.17 16.94
N THR A 9 -39.93 0.64 15.82
CA THR A 9 -39.18 1.46 14.87
C THR A 9 -38.81 2.76 15.55
N LEU A 10 -37.55 2.87 15.99
CA LEU A 10 -37.01 4.12 16.52
C LEU A 10 -36.22 4.82 15.42
N THR A 11 -36.80 5.83 14.85
CA THR A 11 -36.12 6.80 13.98
C THR A 11 -35.35 7.80 14.86
N GLY A 12 -34.03 7.82 14.68
CA GLY A 12 -33.19 8.93 15.10
C GLY A 12 -32.73 8.95 16.54
N LEU A 13 -31.82 8.06 16.93
CA LEU A 13 -30.78 8.25 17.94
C LEU A 13 -29.71 7.17 17.75
N PHE A 14 -28.46 7.52 17.76
CA PHE A 14 -27.33 6.56 17.73
C PHE A 14 -27.36 5.73 19.02
N PHE A 15 -27.91 4.53 18.98
CA PHE A 15 -27.75 3.54 20.04
C PHE A 15 -26.72 2.52 19.65
N VAL A 16 -25.64 2.44 20.40
CA VAL A 16 -24.81 1.23 20.49
C VAL A 16 -25.62 0.21 21.26
N LEU A 17 -26.22 -0.73 20.56
CA LEU A 17 -26.82 -1.91 21.17
C LEU A 17 -25.70 -2.92 21.46
N ASN A 18 -25.03 -2.79 22.60
CA ASN A 18 -24.27 -3.89 23.18
C ASN A 18 -25.27 -4.94 23.67
N MET A 19 -25.74 -5.80 22.76
CA MET A 19 -26.56 -6.93 23.13
C MET A 19 -25.68 -8.09 23.53
N ASN A 20 -25.34 -8.23 24.79
CA ASN A 20 -24.79 -9.44 25.39
C ASN A 20 -25.91 -10.48 25.52
N SER A 21 -26.37 -11.05 24.41
CA SER A 21 -27.32 -12.14 24.41
C SER A 21 -26.59 -13.47 24.36
N GLN A 22 -26.93 -14.42 25.23
CA GLN A 22 -26.38 -15.78 25.15
C GLN A 22 -26.73 -16.43 23.80
N ASN A 23 -27.96 -16.26 23.33
CA ASN A 23 -28.42 -16.71 22.00
C ASN A 23 -29.32 -15.64 21.38
N MET A 24 -29.29 -15.53 20.04
CA MET A 24 -30.12 -14.64 19.27
C MET A 24 -30.88 -15.45 18.21
N THR A 25 -32.20 -15.32 18.18
CA THR A 25 -33.05 -15.97 17.19
C THR A 25 -33.90 -14.92 16.48
N ILE A 26 -33.83 -14.88 15.15
CA ILE A 26 -34.75 -14.16 14.30
C ILE A 26 -35.78 -15.17 13.80
N ALA A 27 -36.96 -15.18 14.41
CA ALA A 27 -38.02 -16.12 14.09
C ALA A 27 -38.61 -15.88 12.69
N SER A 28 -39.31 -16.86 12.16
CA SER A 28 -40.06 -16.73 10.92
C SER A 28 -41.02 -15.54 10.96
N GLY A 29 -40.95 -14.67 9.95
CA GLY A 29 -41.67 -13.39 9.91
C GLY A 29 -41.10 -12.28 10.76
N GLY A 30 -40.06 -12.56 11.58
CA GLY A 30 -39.31 -11.56 12.33
C GLY A 30 -38.40 -10.75 11.40
N ASN A 31 -38.23 -9.45 11.70
CA ASN A 31 -37.36 -8.57 10.94
C ASN A 31 -36.52 -7.73 11.90
N LEU A 32 -35.19 -7.87 11.78
CA LEU A 32 -34.22 -7.00 12.45
C LEU A 32 -33.36 -6.32 11.39
N THR A 33 -33.37 -4.99 11.40
CA THR A 33 -32.54 -4.17 10.52
C THR A 33 -31.72 -3.23 11.39
N THR A 34 -30.42 -3.19 11.16
CA THR A 34 -29.51 -2.27 11.85
C THR A 34 -29.40 -0.94 11.14
N SER A 35 -29.07 0.10 11.90
CA SER A 35 -28.58 1.36 11.33
C SER A 35 -27.10 1.24 10.93
N ASP A 36 -26.65 2.19 10.12
CA ASP A 36 -25.22 2.34 9.76
C ASP A 36 -24.35 2.42 11.01
N GLY A 37 -23.23 1.71 10.99
CA GLY A 37 -22.26 1.68 12.06
C GLY A 37 -22.71 0.94 13.33
N ALA A 38 -23.80 0.19 13.30
CA ALA A 38 -24.21 -0.64 14.43
C ALA A 38 -23.20 -1.78 14.70
N GLU A 39 -23.04 -2.10 15.97
CA GLU A 39 -22.16 -3.17 16.45
C GLU A 39 -22.98 -4.21 17.22
N ILE A 40 -22.97 -5.45 16.76
CA ILE A 40 -23.75 -6.53 17.38
C ILE A 40 -22.81 -7.67 17.76
N THR A 41 -22.79 -8.03 19.06
CA THR A 41 -22.14 -9.25 19.55
C THR A 41 -23.20 -10.25 20.01
N VAL A 42 -23.12 -11.48 19.48
CA VAL A 42 -23.88 -12.63 19.95
C VAL A 42 -22.90 -13.58 20.61
N ILE A 43 -22.89 -13.64 21.95
CA ILE A 43 -21.97 -14.50 22.73
C ILE A 43 -22.30 -15.97 22.51
N GLY A 44 -23.57 -16.32 22.37
CA GLY A 44 -24.04 -17.66 22.07
C GLY A 44 -24.29 -17.89 20.58
N ASN A 45 -25.35 -18.59 20.26
CA ASN A 45 -25.71 -18.97 18.92
C ASN A 45 -26.63 -17.94 18.25
N LEU A 46 -26.41 -17.71 16.94
CA LEU A 46 -27.30 -16.95 16.08
C LEU A 46 -28.13 -17.92 15.23
N VAL A 47 -29.44 -17.77 15.27
CA VAL A 47 -30.37 -18.52 14.42
C VAL A 47 -31.25 -17.54 13.65
N VAL A 48 -31.21 -17.59 12.32
CA VAL A 48 -32.16 -16.90 11.46
C VAL A 48 -33.04 -17.98 10.83
N GLU A 49 -34.29 -18.09 11.31
CA GLU A 49 -35.23 -19.08 10.80
C GLU A 49 -35.68 -18.75 9.36
N THR A 50 -36.18 -19.77 8.64
CA THR A 50 -36.75 -19.57 7.29
C THR A 50 -37.90 -18.54 7.35
N GLY A 51 -37.79 -17.50 6.55
CA GLY A 51 -38.71 -16.34 6.56
C GLY A 51 -38.36 -15.26 7.59
N GLY A 52 -37.36 -15.46 8.44
CA GLY A 52 -36.76 -14.41 9.26
C GLY A 52 -35.83 -13.51 8.43
N ILE A 53 -35.80 -12.24 8.74
CA ILE A 53 -34.96 -11.24 8.04
C ILE A 53 -34.00 -10.59 9.04
N PHE A 54 -32.71 -10.77 8.82
CA PHE A 54 -31.66 -10.04 9.55
C PHE A 54 -30.81 -9.23 8.57
N LYS A 55 -30.99 -7.90 8.58
CA LYS A 55 -30.27 -6.96 7.73
C LYS A 55 -29.23 -6.18 8.51
N LEU A 56 -28.01 -6.20 8.05
CA LEU A 56 -26.87 -5.43 8.55
C LEU A 56 -26.50 -4.39 7.51
N LYS A 57 -26.67 -3.10 7.79
CA LYS A 57 -26.27 -2.02 6.87
C LYS A 57 -25.03 -1.31 7.38
N ASN A 58 -23.93 -1.42 6.62
CA ASN A 58 -22.60 -0.88 7.01
C ASN A 58 -22.29 -1.11 8.50
N ALA A 59 -22.69 -2.26 9.03
CA ALA A 59 -22.65 -2.61 10.43
C ALA A 59 -21.67 -3.78 10.66
N THR A 60 -21.39 -4.11 11.92
CA THR A 60 -20.56 -5.26 12.26
C THR A 60 -21.34 -6.26 13.12
N LEU A 61 -21.13 -7.54 12.81
CA LEU A 61 -21.70 -8.66 13.56
C LEU A 61 -20.59 -9.63 13.96
N ARG A 62 -20.48 -9.89 15.25
CA ARG A 62 -19.63 -10.93 15.81
C ARG A 62 -20.49 -11.99 16.49
N VAL A 63 -20.33 -13.25 16.11
CA VAL A 63 -21.02 -14.37 16.74
C VAL A 63 -19.97 -15.30 17.33
N GLU A 64 -19.96 -15.48 18.64
CA GLU A 64 -18.95 -16.32 19.33
C GLU A 64 -19.31 -17.80 19.25
N GLY A 65 -20.60 -18.12 19.28
CA GLY A 65 -21.10 -19.48 19.11
C GLY A 65 -21.29 -19.89 17.64
N SER A 66 -22.24 -20.78 17.40
CA SER A 66 -22.62 -21.21 16.05
C SER A 66 -23.58 -20.22 15.38
N SER A 67 -23.66 -20.26 14.07
CA SER A 67 -24.69 -19.52 13.31
C SER A 67 -25.39 -20.42 12.33
N SER A 68 -26.70 -20.16 12.10
CA SER A 68 -27.52 -20.83 11.09
C SER A 68 -28.51 -19.86 10.46
N GLY A 69 -28.91 -20.18 9.22
CA GLY A 69 -29.74 -19.31 8.40
C GLY A 69 -28.95 -18.18 7.71
N ASN A 70 -29.66 -17.40 6.92
CA ASN A 70 -29.07 -16.37 6.07
C ASN A 70 -29.23 -14.98 6.68
N ILE A 71 -28.19 -14.18 6.61
CA ILE A 71 -28.24 -12.74 6.85
C ILE A 71 -28.26 -11.99 5.52
N LYS A 72 -28.63 -10.72 5.56
CA LYS A 72 -28.42 -9.76 4.47
C LYS A 72 -27.41 -8.71 4.94
N TYR A 73 -26.26 -8.69 4.32
CA TYR A 73 -25.24 -7.66 4.56
C TYR A 73 -25.31 -6.61 3.46
N ILE A 74 -25.62 -5.37 3.84
CA ILE A 74 -25.75 -4.25 2.92
C ILE A 74 -24.52 -3.37 3.03
N LYS A 75 -23.82 -3.18 1.92
CA LYS A 75 -22.68 -2.28 1.78
C LYS A 75 -23.04 -1.12 0.87
N THR A 76 -22.80 0.09 1.35
CA THR A 76 -22.95 1.29 0.55
C THR A 76 -21.64 1.61 -0.17
N LEU A 77 -21.68 1.76 -1.48
CA LEU A 77 -20.53 2.01 -2.36
C LEU A 77 -20.81 3.20 -3.28
N ALA A 78 -19.76 3.94 -3.63
CA ALA A 78 -19.85 4.98 -4.65
C ALA A 78 -20.00 4.38 -6.04
N ASN A 79 -20.76 5.04 -6.92
CA ASN A 79 -20.85 4.66 -8.32
C ASN A 79 -19.62 5.12 -9.13
N SER A 80 -19.63 4.86 -10.43
CA SER A 80 -18.69 5.33 -11.45
C SER A 80 -17.22 4.91 -11.31
N ARG A 81 -16.80 4.29 -10.21
CA ARG A 81 -15.43 3.81 -9.99
C ARG A 81 -15.37 2.37 -9.56
N TRP A 82 -14.25 1.71 -9.87
CA TRP A 82 -13.97 0.39 -9.34
C TRP A 82 -13.70 0.44 -7.85
N SER A 83 -14.35 -0.42 -7.10
CA SER A 83 -14.16 -0.58 -5.66
C SER A 83 -13.84 -2.03 -5.33
N GLY A 84 -12.95 -2.25 -4.36
CA GLY A 84 -12.66 -3.59 -3.85
C GLY A 84 -13.80 -4.07 -2.96
N ILE A 85 -14.25 -5.32 -3.19
CA ILE A 85 -15.23 -5.99 -2.33
C ILE A 85 -14.82 -7.41 -2.00
N SER A 86 -15.33 -7.94 -0.89
CA SER A 86 -15.32 -9.35 -0.54
C SER A 86 -16.67 -9.73 0.05
N SER A 87 -17.14 -10.94 -0.19
CA SER A 87 -18.40 -11.40 0.39
C SER A 87 -18.25 -11.72 1.88
N PRO A 88 -19.00 -11.07 2.79
CA PRO A 88 -19.01 -11.38 4.22
C PRO A 88 -19.94 -12.54 4.58
N VAL A 89 -20.45 -13.23 3.59
CA VAL A 89 -21.30 -14.42 3.70
C VAL A 89 -20.81 -15.52 2.77
N LYS A 90 -21.12 -16.75 3.08
CA LYS A 90 -20.74 -17.90 2.25
C LYS A 90 -21.86 -18.33 1.29
N ASN A 91 -21.46 -19.08 0.27
CA ASN A 91 -22.34 -19.76 -0.69
C ASN A 91 -23.22 -18.83 -1.54
N GLN A 92 -22.94 -17.53 -1.61
CA GLN A 92 -23.69 -16.65 -2.50
C GLN A 92 -23.23 -16.83 -3.94
N ASN A 93 -24.18 -17.10 -4.82
CA ASN A 93 -23.92 -17.19 -6.25
C ASN A 93 -23.58 -15.81 -6.83
N ILE A 94 -22.50 -15.73 -7.61
CA ILE A 94 -22.02 -14.47 -8.18
C ILE A 94 -23.00 -13.95 -9.24
N LYS A 95 -23.63 -14.85 -10.02
CA LYS A 95 -24.57 -14.45 -11.05
C LYS A 95 -25.84 -13.87 -10.44
N ASP A 96 -26.40 -14.52 -9.42
CA ASP A 96 -27.57 -14.02 -8.71
C ASP A 96 -27.30 -12.63 -8.11
N PHE A 97 -26.12 -12.46 -7.48
CA PHE A 97 -25.68 -11.15 -6.99
C PHE A 97 -25.58 -10.13 -8.14
N ALA A 98 -24.97 -10.50 -9.26
CA ALA A 98 -24.78 -9.58 -10.40
C ALA A 98 -26.09 -9.22 -11.12
N ASP A 99 -27.10 -10.06 -11.03
CA ASP A 99 -28.42 -9.81 -11.61
C ASP A 99 -29.29 -8.93 -10.69
N ASP A 100 -29.12 -9.05 -9.37
CA ASP A 100 -29.86 -8.28 -8.37
C ASP A 100 -29.29 -6.86 -8.15
N GLU A 101 -27.99 -6.66 -8.42
CA GLU A 101 -27.28 -5.42 -8.07
C GLU A 101 -27.11 -4.48 -9.28
N PRO A 102 -27.05 -3.15 -9.06
CA PRO A 102 -26.93 -2.17 -10.13
C PRO A 102 -25.51 -2.08 -10.68
N LEU A 103 -24.99 -3.18 -11.20
CA LEU A 103 -23.64 -3.22 -11.76
C LEU A 103 -23.55 -2.43 -13.07
N ASP A 104 -22.39 -1.81 -13.30
CA ASP A 104 -22.08 -1.18 -14.58
C ASP A 104 -22.11 -2.22 -15.71
N SER A 105 -22.30 -1.77 -16.93
CA SER A 105 -22.31 -2.59 -18.14
C SER A 105 -21.30 -2.04 -19.12
N GLY A 106 -20.54 -2.92 -19.75
CA GLY A 106 -19.65 -2.52 -20.83
C GLY A 106 -20.40 -1.88 -22.00
N GLN A 107 -19.66 -1.14 -22.82
CA GLN A 107 -20.19 -0.47 -24.01
C GLN A 107 -19.48 -0.96 -25.28
N GLY A 108 -20.12 -0.86 -26.41
CA GLY A 108 -19.56 -1.21 -27.71
C GLY A 108 -19.10 -2.67 -27.78
N SER A 109 -17.85 -2.91 -28.11
CA SER A 109 -17.25 -4.26 -28.16
C SER A 109 -17.19 -4.99 -26.81
N HIS A 110 -17.39 -4.27 -25.71
CA HIS A 110 -17.41 -4.80 -24.34
C HIS A 110 -18.80 -4.86 -23.73
N SER A 111 -19.87 -4.80 -24.53
CA SER A 111 -21.26 -4.75 -24.08
C SER A 111 -21.71 -5.95 -23.21
N LEU A 112 -21.00 -7.07 -23.31
CA LEU A 112 -21.23 -8.26 -22.47
C LEU A 112 -20.58 -8.17 -21.08
N ASN A 113 -19.65 -7.26 -20.86
CA ASN A 113 -18.95 -7.12 -19.60
C ASN A 113 -19.90 -6.60 -18.52
N LYS A 114 -19.74 -7.15 -17.31
CA LYS A 114 -20.38 -6.64 -16.09
C LYS A 114 -19.35 -5.87 -15.25
N GLY A 115 -19.82 -4.93 -14.48
CA GLY A 115 -19.02 -4.21 -13.49
C GLY A 115 -18.59 -5.10 -12.32
N LEU A 116 -18.06 -6.28 -12.61
CA LEU A 116 -17.53 -7.23 -11.62
C LEU A 116 -16.32 -7.95 -12.19
N ALA A 117 -15.23 -8.06 -11.41
CA ALA A 117 -14.03 -8.76 -11.83
C ALA A 117 -13.38 -9.51 -10.67
N SER A 118 -12.74 -10.64 -10.95
CA SER A 118 -11.83 -11.36 -10.08
C SER A 118 -10.40 -11.18 -10.57
N TYR A 119 -9.42 -11.29 -9.66
CA TYR A 119 -8.01 -11.23 -10.04
C TYR A 119 -7.54 -12.61 -10.57
N ASP A 120 -7.02 -12.62 -11.80
CA ASP A 120 -6.41 -13.80 -12.42
C ASP A 120 -4.89 -13.76 -12.20
N ASN A 121 -4.43 -14.48 -11.19
CA ASN A 121 -3.01 -14.58 -10.87
C ASN A 121 -2.17 -15.13 -12.04
N THR A 122 -2.76 -15.97 -12.90
CA THR A 122 -2.06 -16.59 -14.05
C THR A 122 -1.70 -15.60 -15.14
N LYS A 123 -2.44 -14.51 -15.22
CA LYS A 123 -2.27 -13.45 -16.23
C LYS A 123 -1.75 -12.15 -15.64
N ASN A 124 -1.68 -12.07 -14.30
CA ASN A 124 -1.44 -10.83 -13.58
C ASN A 124 -2.40 -9.71 -14.03
N ASP A 125 -3.68 -10.06 -14.18
CA ASP A 125 -4.70 -9.18 -14.75
C ASP A 125 -6.08 -9.48 -14.17
N TRP A 126 -7.05 -8.63 -14.47
CA TRP A 126 -8.42 -8.77 -14.04
C TRP A 126 -9.25 -9.59 -15.03
N LYS A 127 -9.93 -10.63 -14.54
CA LYS A 127 -10.94 -11.38 -15.25
C LYS A 127 -12.30 -10.72 -15.02
N ILE A 128 -12.79 -9.99 -16.02
CA ILE A 128 -14.11 -9.35 -15.98
C ILE A 128 -15.18 -10.40 -16.26
N TYR A 129 -16.21 -10.45 -15.44
CA TYR A 129 -17.37 -11.33 -15.66
C TYR A 129 -18.20 -10.85 -16.85
N GLN A 130 -18.66 -11.81 -17.66
CA GLN A 130 -19.47 -11.53 -18.86
C GLN A 130 -20.87 -12.11 -18.71
N TYR A 131 -21.86 -11.37 -19.17
CA TYR A 131 -23.27 -11.70 -19.00
C TYR A 131 -23.66 -13.08 -19.56
N ASP A 132 -23.07 -13.49 -20.68
CA ASP A 132 -23.29 -14.75 -21.38
C ASP A 132 -22.36 -15.88 -20.93
N SER A 133 -21.48 -15.63 -19.97
CA SER A 133 -20.58 -16.67 -19.42
C SER A 133 -21.36 -17.65 -18.54
N ASN A 134 -20.95 -18.91 -18.57
CA ASN A 134 -21.41 -19.96 -17.66
C ASN A 134 -20.47 -20.15 -16.45
N GLU A 135 -19.42 -19.32 -16.32
CA GLU A 135 -18.33 -19.48 -15.33
C GLU A 135 -18.54 -18.59 -14.07
N TRP A 136 -19.77 -18.41 -13.63
CA TRP A 136 -20.04 -17.48 -12.53
C TRP A 136 -19.67 -18.05 -11.15
N GLY A 137 -20.06 -19.27 -10.84
CA GLY A 137 -19.80 -19.89 -9.54
C GLY A 137 -20.35 -19.12 -8.34
N ASN A 138 -19.79 -19.37 -7.17
CA ASN A 138 -20.05 -18.64 -5.94
C ASN A 138 -18.87 -17.73 -5.60
N PHE A 139 -19.11 -16.68 -4.82
CA PHE A 139 -18.00 -15.95 -4.18
C PHE A 139 -17.15 -16.91 -3.36
N THR A 140 -15.85 -16.89 -3.60
CA THR A 140 -14.90 -17.68 -2.82
C THR A 140 -14.64 -17.00 -1.47
N GLU A 141 -14.72 -17.76 -0.41
CA GLU A 141 -14.50 -17.25 0.94
C GLU A 141 -13.07 -16.74 1.11
N GLY A 142 -12.92 -15.48 1.51
CA GLY A 142 -11.62 -14.83 1.67
C GLY A 142 -10.98 -14.30 0.39
N GLU A 143 -11.57 -14.50 -0.78
CA GLU A 143 -11.16 -13.80 -2.00
C GLU A 143 -11.85 -12.45 -2.11
N ALA A 144 -11.14 -11.49 -2.69
CA ALA A 144 -11.67 -10.18 -3.03
C ALA A 144 -11.93 -10.06 -4.53
N TYR A 145 -12.82 -9.15 -4.87
CA TYR A 145 -13.29 -8.85 -6.22
C TYR A 145 -13.29 -7.35 -6.44
N LEU A 146 -13.33 -6.91 -7.68
CA LEU A 146 -13.65 -5.53 -8.03
C LEU A 146 -15.11 -5.42 -8.44
N ILE A 147 -15.77 -4.36 -7.99
CA ILE A 147 -17.11 -3.98 -8.38
C ILE A 147 -17.13 -2.56 -8.93
N LYS A 148 -17.91 -2.32 -9.97
CA LYS A 148 -18.26 -1.01 -10.50
C LYS A 148 -19.77 -0.91 -10.67
N LEU A 149 -20.36 0.08 -10.02
CA LEU A 149 -21.79 0.34 -10.09
C LEU A 149 -22.07 1.31 -11.24
N ARG A 150 -23.23 1.11 -11.92
CA ARG A 150 -23.65 2.04 -12.97
C ARG A 150 -24.16 3.34 -12.36
N ASP A 151 -23.98 4.41 -13.08
CA ASP A 151 -24.68 5.64 -12.78
C ASP A 151 -26.15 5.53 -13.21
N ILE A 152 -27.04 5.35 -12.22
CA ILE A 152 -28.48 5.20 -12.46
C ILE A 152 -29.12 6.54 -12.83
N ASN A 153 -28.52 7.65 -12.41
CA ASN A 153 -29.08 8.98 -12.59
C ASN A 153 -28.53 9.71 -13.82
N GLY A 154 -27.48 9.18 -14.47
CA GLY A 154 -26.84 9.76 -15.66
C GLY A 154 -26.24 11.15 -15.43
N THR A 155 -25.86 11.44 -14.19
CA THR A 155 -25.38 12.77 -13.79
C THR A 155 -23.87 12.95 -13.83
N ASP A 156 -23.13 11.88 -14.12
CA ASP A 156 -21.65 11.82 -13.98
C ASP A 156 -21.18 12.25 -12.57
N ASP A 157 -22.09 12.27 -11.59
CA ASP A 157 -21.81 12.65 -10.22
C ASP A 157 -21.11 11.50 -9.51
N THR A 158 -19.82 11.68 -9.24
CA THR A 158 -18.97 10.69 -8.58
C THR A 158 -19.34 10.48 -7.10
N ASP A 159 -20.21 11.29 -6.55
CA ASP A 159 -20.61 11.26 -5.13
C ASP A 159 -21.94 10.52 -4.87
N THR A 160 -22.54 9.90 -5.89
CA THR A 160 -23.75 9.08 -5.70
C THR A 160 -23.38 7.71 -5.11
N PHE A 161 -24.08 7.33 -4.06
CA PHE A 161 -23.85 6.08 -3.32
C PHE A 161 -25.04 5.13 -3.49
N TYR A 162 -24.74 3.85 -3.69
CA TYR A 162 -25.72 2.79 -3.83
C TYR A 162 -25.45 1.65 -2.85
N ASP A 163 -26.52 1.03 -2.39
CA ASP A 163 -26.45 -0.15 -1.54
C ASP A 163 -26.32 -1.40 -2.42
N VAL A 164 -25.38 -2.28 -2.08
CA VAL A 164 -25.27 -3.64 -2.60
C VAL A 164 -25.48 -4.64 -1.48
N CYS A 165 -26.15 -5.76 -1.77
CA CYS A 165 -26.63 -6.70 -0.76
C CYS A 165 -25.98 -8.08 -0.94
N PHE A 166 -25.17 -8.48 0.03
CA PHE A 166 -24.71 -9.86 0.17
C PHE A 166 -25.71 -10.67 1.01
N GLN A 167 -26.08 -11.86 0.53
CA GLN A 167 -27.04 -12.71 1.23
C GLN A 167 -26.53 -14.14 1.36
N GLY A 168 -26.47 -14.66 2.58
CA GLY A 168 -26.04 -16.03 2.87
C GLY A 168 -25.79 -16.28 4.35
N PRO A 169 -25.35 -17.50 4.71
CA PRO A 169 -24.90 -17.79 6.05
C PRO A 169 -23.56 -17.13 6.33
N ILE A 170 -23.30 -16.76 7.59
CA ILE A 170 -21.98 -16.25 8.00
C ILE A 170 -20.99 -17.39 8.23
N LEU A 171 -19.71 -17.06 8.14
CA LEU A 171 -18.61 -17.95 8.47
C LEU A 171 -18.33 -17.95 9.98
N ASN A 172 -18.06 -19.14 10.53
CA ASN A 172 -17.73 -19.36 11.94
C ASN A 172 -16.36 -20.02 12.13
N THR A 173 -15.58 -20.15 11.07
CA THR A 173 -14.27 -20.82 11.07
C THR A 173 -13.23 -19.91 10.44
N ASP A 174 -11.97 -20.21 10.69
CA ASP A 174 -10.87 -19.60 9.97
C ASP A 174 -11.01 -19.85 8.46
N VAL A 175 -10.53 -18.91 7.66
CA VAL A 175 -10.43 -19.05 6.21
C VAL A 175 -8.98 -19.24 5.83
N GLN A 176 -8.70 -20.26 5.04
CA GLN A 176 -7.37 -20.59 4.55
C GLN A 176 -7.33 -20.49 3.03
N LEU A 177 -6.43 -19.68 2.54
CA LEU A 177 -6.18 -19.45 1.12
C LEU A 177 -4.84 -20.08 0.75
N PRO A 178 -4.81 -21.13 -0.09
CA PRO A 178 -3.57 -21.70 -0.59
C PRO A 178 -2.74 -20.64 -1.31
N ALA A 179 -1.42 -20.74 -1.19
CA ALA A 179 -0.54 -19.88 -1.97
C ALA A 179 -0.79 -20.07 -3.47
N LYS A 180 -0.83 -18.96 -4.19
CA LYS A 180 -0.86 -18.95 -5.66
C LYS A 180 0.49 -18.45 -6.13
N SER A 181 1.33 -19.36 -6.67
CA SER A 181 2.59 -18.99 -7.29
C SER A 181 2.60 -19.56 -8.70
N ILE A 182 2.63 -18.70 -9.68
CA ILE A 182 2.68 -19.04 -11.10
C ILE A 182 3.76 -18.19 -11.74
N ASP A 183 4.59 -18.82 -12.56
CA ASP A 183 5.58 -18.11 -13.37
C ASP A 183 4.88 -17.35 -14.49
N ILE A 184 5.10 -16.05 -14.53
CA ILE A 184 4.65 -15.15 -15.59
C ILE A 184 5.85 -14.58 -16.35
N VAL A 185 5.67 -14.19 -17.60
CA VAL A 185 6.69 -13.47 -18.36
C VAL A 185 6.46 -11.96 -18.15
N HIS A 186 7.42 -11.31 -17.51
CA HIS A 186 7.41 -9.87 -17.32
C HIS A 186 8.69 -9.27 -17.91
N ASN A 187 8.57 -8.31 -18.84
CA ASN A 187 9.70 -7.70 -19.55
C ASN A 187 10.67 -8.70 -20.22
N GLY A 188 10.15 -9.86 -20.63
CA GLY A 188 10.94 -10.93 -21.27
C GLY A 188 11.62 -11.89 -20.29
N GLU A 189 11.49 -11.69 -19.00
CA GLU A 189 11.99 -12.57 -17.93
C GLU A 189 10.84 -13.36 -17.30
N THR A 190 11.13 -14.60 -16.92
CA THR A 190 10.18 -15.44 -16.18
C THR A 190 10.33 -15.15 -14.69
N VAL A 191 9.27 -14.60 -14.09
CA VAL A 191 9.23 -14.25 -12.67
C VAL A 191 8.01 -14.89 -11.98
N PRO A 192 8.12 -15.32 -10.71
CA PRO A 192 6.98 -15.87 -9.99
C PRO A 192 5.99 -14.78 -9.64
N ASN A 193 4.73 -14.92 -10.08
CA ASN A 193 3.63 -14.11 -9.59
C ASN A 193 2.99 -14.77 -8.37
N ARG A 194 3.22 -14.21 -7.19
CA ARG A 194 2.69 -14.66 -5.90
C ARG A 194 1.56 -13.78 -5.37
N LEU A 195 1.09 -12.88 -6.22
CA LEU A 195 0.08 -11.90 -5.85
C LEU A 195 -1.30 -12.55 -5.73
N GLN A 196 -1.98 -12.28 -4.63
CA GLN A 196 -3.37 -12.69 -4.38
C GLN A 196 -4.20 -11.48 -3.96
N TYR A 197 -5.44 -11.41 -4.44
CA TYR A 197 -6.41 -10.43 -3.98
C TYR A 197 -7.29 -11.07 -2.92
N ILE A 198 -7.05 -10.72 -1.66
CA ILE A 198 -7.61 -11.34 -0.45
C ILE A 198 -8.62 -10.37 0.16
N GLY A 199 -9.73 -10.90 0.67
CA GLY A 199 -10.79 -10.08 1.24
C GLY A 199 -11.29 -10.55 2.60
N ASN A 200 -11.95 -9.66 3.32
CA ASN A 200 -12.56 -9.96 4.60
C ASN A 200 -13.81 -10.84 4.43
N PRO A 201 -13.78 -12.11 4.86
CA PRO A 201 -14.91 -13.03 4.71
C PRO A 201 -15.95 -12.91 5.85
N PHE A 202 -15.73 -11.99 6.79
CA PHE A 202 -16.56 -11.85 7.98
C PHE A 202 -17.38 -10.55 7.95
N PRO A 203 -18.61 -10.54 8.49
CA PRO A 203 -19.36 -9.32 8.71
C PRO A 203 -18.86 -8.54 9.96
N SER A 204 -17.59 -8.59 10.23
CA SER A 204 -16.90 -7.95 11.35
C SER A 204 -15.57 -7.36 10.89
N VAL A 205 -15.00 -6.47 11.66
CA VAL A 205 -13.66 -5.95 11.41
C VAL A 205 -12.62 -7.03 11.69
N VAL A 206 -11.55 -7.08 10.90
CA VAL A 206 -10.38 -7.93 11.16
C VAL A 206 -9.18 -7.04 11.49
N ASN A 207 -8.49 -7.35 12.59
CA ASN A 207 -7.26 -6.65 12.97
C ASN A 207 -6.12 -7.03 12.02
N ILE A 208 -5.53 -6.05 11.34
CA ILE A 208 -4.38 -6.23 10.45
C ILE A 208 -3.08 -6.08 11.20
N VAL A 209 -2.92 -4.93 11.87
CA VAL A 209 -1.80 -4.60 12.74
C VAL A 209 -2.37 -4.11 14.06
N ASP A 210 -2.04 -4.76 15.16
CA ASP A 210 -2.46 -4.33 16.49
C ASP A 210 -1.32 -3.52 17.15
N GLY A 211 -1.61 -2.27 17.41
CA GLY A 211 -0.87 -1.37 18.29
C GLY A 211 0.56 -1.06 17.92
N ASP A 212 1.52 -1.69 18.57
CA ASP A 212 2.94 -1.32 18.49
C ASP A 212 3.73 -2.10 17.43
N GLY A 213 3.06 -2.81 16.56
CA GLY A 213 3.58 -3.33 15.29
C GLY A 213 4.38 -4.64 15.36
N LEU A 214 5.18 -4.89 16.36
CA LEU A 214 6.21 -5.94 16.31
C LEU A 214 5.79 -7.33 16.77
N GLU A 215 4.95 -7.43 17.77
CA GLU A 215 4.58 -8.71 18.41
C GLU A 215 3.06 -8.81 18.59
N GLY A 216 2.32 -7.98 17.86
CA GLY A 216 0.89 -7.85 18.02
C GLY A 216 0.11 -9.00 17.45
N GLU A 217 -1.07 -9.20 18.00
CA GLU A 217 -2.07 -10.13 17.51
C GLU A 217 -2.79 -9.54 16.28
N GLY A 218 -2.17 -9.58 15.09
CA GLY A 218 -2.75 -9.07 13.85
C GLY A 218 -2.57 -10.02 12.68
N LEU A 219 -3.28 -9.77 11.60
CA LEU A 219 -3.27 -10.59 10.39
C LEU A 219 -1.88 -10.69 9.76
N LEU A 220 -1.11 -9.57 9.77
CA LEU A 220 0.27 -9.56 9.28
C LEU A 220 1.18 -10.45 10.16
N SER A 221 1.11 -10.31 11.48
CA SER A 221 1.90 -11.13 12.40
C SER A 221 1.54 -12.61 12.33
N TYR A 222 0.27 -12.92 12.07
CA TYR A 222 -0.18 -14.31 11.92
C TYR A 222 0.37 -14.97 10.64
N ASN A 223 0.50 -14.21 9.55
CA ASN A 223 0.86 -14.75 8.23
C ASN A 223 2.31 -14.45 7.79
N HIS A 224 3.11 -13.72 8.56
CA HIS A 224 4.42 -13.21 8.14
C HIS A 224 5.34 -14.28 7.52
N ALA A 225 5.34 -15.51 8.07
CA ALA A 225 6.16 -16.61 7.56
C ALA A 225 5.67 -17.18 6.20
N ASN A 226 4.46 -16.84 5.80
CA ASN A 226 3.82 -17.29 4.55
C ASN A 226 3.72 -16.15 3.51
N MET A 227 4.46 -15.07 3.71
CA MET A 227 4.49 -13.91 2.83
C MET A 227 5.91 -13.70 2.27
N GLU A 228 6.00 -13.27 1.02
CA GLU A 228 7.26 -12.85 0.42
C GLU A 228 7.70 -11.50 0.98
N GLU A 229 6.73 -10.62 1.20
CA GLU A 229 6.88 -9.30 1.77
C GLU A 229 5.78 -9.10 2.81
N ILE A 230 6.15 -8.68 4.01
CA ILE A 230 5.19 -8.49 5.12
C ILE A 230 4.47 -7.15 4.91
N THR A 231 3.68 -7.11 3.85
CA THR A 231 3.00 -5.90 3.36
C THR A 231 1.66 -6.26 2.73
N LEU A 232 0.65 -5.43 2.98
CA LEU A 232 -0.65 -5.50 2.33
C LEU A 232 -0.91 -4.21 1.54
N TYR A 233 -1.53 -4.35 0.37
CA TYR A 233 -1.85 -3.24 -0.52
C TYR A 233 -3.36 -3.11 -0.66
N PHE A 234 -3.94 -2.13 0.00
CA PHE A 234 -5.37 -1.84 -0.02
C PHE A 234 -5.72 -0.96 -1.21
N LEU A 235 -6.71 -1.38 -1.98
CA LEU A 235 -7.22 -0.55 -3.05
C LEU A 235 -7.94 0.66 -2.46
N SER A 236 -7.47 1.85 -2.79
CA SER A 236 -8.15 3.10 -2.50
C SER A 236 -8.50 3.82 -3.80
N SER A 237 -9.68 4.39 -3.86
CA SER A 237 -10.17 5.12 -5.02
C SER A 237 -10.46 6.56 -4.62
N SER A 238 -9.52 7.45 -4.85
CA SER A 238 -9.77 8.89 -4.80
C SER A 238 -9.55 9.47 -6.20
N SER A 239 -10.42 10.36 -6.64
CA SER A 239 -10.31 11.04 -7.95
C SER A 239 -10.34 10.16 -9.22
N GLY A 240 -11.03 9.00 -9.18
CA GLY A 240 -11.21 8.17 -10.39
C GLY A 240 -10.01 7.30 -10.78
N GLU A 241 -8.86 7.44 -10.16
CA GLU A 241 -7.70 6.57 -10.37
C GLU A 241 -7.60 5.51 -9.27
N LEU A 242 -7.24 4.28 -9.66
CA LEU A 242 -6.91 3.20 -8.73
C LEU A 242 -5.61 3.54 -8.02
N LYS A 243 -5.63 3.58 -6.71
CA LYS A 243 -4.47 3.74 -5.84
C LYS A 243 -4.38 2.55 -4.90
N PHE A 244 -3.18 2.31 -4.39
CA PHE A 244 -2.96 1.31 -3.36
C PHE A 244 -2.34 1.96 -2.14
N ASP A 245 -3.03 1.85 -1.01
CA ASP A 245 -2.50 2.24 0.28
C ASP A 245 -1.70 1.06 0.85
N THR A 246 -0.45 1.29 1.14
CA THR A 246 0.48 0.28 1.65
C THR A 246 0.37 0.18 3.17
N VAL A 247 0.27 -1.02 3.69
CA VAL A 247 0.12 -1.32 5.12
C VAL A 247 1.16 -2.34 5.55
N ASN A 248 1.94 -2.01 6.58
CA ASN A 248 2.90 -2.87 7.25
C ASN A 248 2.86 -2.62 8.76
N TYR A 249 3.91 -2.99 9.52
CA TYR A 249 3.95 -2.78 10.98
C TYR A 249 4.14 -1.32 11.43
N THR A 250 4.29 -0.38 10.51
CA THR A 250 4.52 1.03 10.90
C THR A 250 3.28 1.68 11.51
N GLU A 251 2.08 1.26 11.14
CA GLU A 251 0.82 1.84 11.62
C GLU A 251 -0.22 0.77 11.95
N ALA A 252 -1.00 1.03 13.01
CA ALA A 252 -2.14 0.19 13.35
C ALA A 252 -3.22 0.28 12.27
N LYS A 253 -3.74 -0.87 11.83
CA LYS A 253 -4.75 -0.95 10.78
C LYS A 253 -5.75 -2.05 11.06
N THR A 254 -7.00 -1.79 10.73
CA THR A 254 -8.08 -2.77 10.69
C THR A 254 -8.65 -2.85 9.27
N MET A 255 -9.22 -3.99 8.91
CA MET A 255 -9.94 -4.23 7.66
C MET A 255 -11.43 -4.32 7.96
N ASN A 256 -12.21 -3.46 7.35
CA ASN A 256 -13.67 -3.48 7.53
C ASN A 256 -14.32 -4.67 6.80
N PRO A 257 -15.56 -5.02 7.14
CA PRO A 257 -16.34 -5.96 6.34
C PRO A 257 -16.36 -5.55 4.87
N THR A 258 -16.23 -6.54 4.00
CA THR A 258 -16.21 -6.39 2.54
C THR A 258 -14.97 -5.72 1.93
N GLU A 259 -13.99 -5.29 2.72
CA GLU A 259 -12.73 -4.77 2.18
C GLU A 259 -11.81 -5.89 1.68
N GLY A 260 -10.91 -5.55 0.76
CA GLY A 260 -9.88 -6.45 0.23
C GLY A 260 -8.55 -5.75 0.01
N PHE A 261 -7.49 -6.55 -0.07
CA PHE A 261 -6.11 -6.12 -0.28
C PHE A 261 -5.34 -7.12 -1.14
N PHE A 262 -4.27 -6.68 -1.75
CA PHE A 262 -3.27 -7.56 -2.35
C PHE A 262 -2.19 -7.95 -1.34
N ALA A 263 -1.74 -9.20 -1.43
CA ALA A 263 -0.58 -9.72 -0.71
C ALA A 263 0.24 -10.65 -1.59
N LYS A 264 1.56 -10.66 -1.43
CA LYS A 264 2.46 -11.63 -2.06
C LYS A 264 2.63 -12.82 -1.11
N THR A 265 2.04 -13.96 -1.43
CA THR A 265 2.02 -15.13 -0.54
C THR A 265 2.94 -16.24 -1.01
N THR A 266 3.66 -16.86 -0.07
CA THR A 266 4.57 -18.00 -0.31
C THR A 266 4.05 -19.30 0.30
N GLY A 267 3.07 -19.20 1.19
CA GLY A 267 2.41 -20.32 1.87
C GLY A 267 0.91 -20.07 2.03
N VAL A 268 0.26 -20.89 2.82
CA VAL A 268 -1.18 -20.74 3.13
C VAL A 268 -1.40 -19.45 3.90
N PHE A 269 -2.18 -18.54 3.31
CA PHE A 269 -2.61 -17.32 3.98
C PHE A 269 -3.89 -17.59 4.76
N THR A 270 -3.87 -17.36 6.07
CA THR A 270 -5.01 -17.64 6.95
C THR A 270 -5.63 -16.34 7.45
N ILE A 271 -6.96 -16.25 7.42
CA ILE A 271 -7.73 -15.17 8.05
C ILE A 271 -8.41 -15.77 9.28
N PRO A 272 -7.79 -15.67 10.48
CA PRO A 272 -8.32 -16.27 11.69
C PRO A 272 -9.59 -15.53 12.15
N ARG A 273 -10.61 -16.31 12.51
CA ARG A 273 -11.80 -15.77 13.14
C ARG A 273 -11.49 -15.07 14.48
N SER A 274 -10.47 -15.52 15.18
CA SER A 274 -10.05 -14.90 16.44
C SER A 274 -9.63 -13.45 16.32
N LEU A 275 -9.21 -13.00 15.11
CA LEU A 275 -8.85 -11.60 14.82
C LEU A 275 -10.06 -10.71 14.51
N THR A 276 -11.28 -11.27 14.52
CA THR A 276 -12.49 -10.49 14.27
C THR A 276 -12.86 -9.65 15.48
N ASN A 277 -13.27 -8.40 15.22
CA ASN A 277 -13.65 -7.45 16.25
C ASN A 277 -14.73 -6.47 15.73
N HIS A 278 -15.20 -5.58 16.58
CA HIS A 278 -15.92 -4.39 16.17
C HIS A 278 -14.92 -3.26 15.92
N PRO A 279 -15.31 -2.23 15.12
CA PRO A 279 -14.52 -1.02 15.03
C PRO A 279 -14.28 -0.53 16.44
N GLN A 280 -13.02 -0.46 16.86
CA GLN A 280 -12.73 0.15 18.14
C GLN A 280 -13.22 1.58 18.05
N ARG A 281 -14.33 1.89 18.71
CA ARG A 281 -14.62 3.26 19.02
C ARG A 281 -13.46 3.68 19.91
N TYR A 282 -12.55 4.41 19.33
CA TYR A 282 -11.59 5.16 20.12
C TYR A 282 -12.42 6.06 21.03
N SER A 283 -12.84 5.49 22.18
CA SER A 283 -13.43 6.27 23.26
C SER A 283 -12.45 7.41 23.51
N ASN A 284 -12.94 8.62 23.67
CA ASN A 284 -12.26 9.91 23.73
C ASN A 284 -11.00 9.99 24.63
N ASN A 285 -10.47 8.89 25.14
CA ASN A 285 -9.37 8.87 26.09
C ASN A 285 -8.06 8.29 25.59
N LYS A 286 -7.97 7.74 24.38
CA LYS A 286 -6.71 7.44 23.70
C LYS A 286 -7.01 7.19 22.22
N SER A 287 -7.23 8.24 21.40
CA SER A 287 -6.77 8.12 20.05
C SER A 287 -5.30 7.73 20.19
N ARG A 288 -4.90 6.54 19.75
CA ARG A 288 -3.48 6.22 19.57
C ARG A 288 -3.01 7.20 18.49
N LYS A 289 -2.62 8.40 18.92
CA LYS A 289 -1.86 9.31 18.09
C LYS A 289 -0.73 8.45 17.56
N ASN A 290 -0.57 8.42 16.25
CA ASN A 290 0.67 7.93 15.68
C ASN A 290 1.78 8.71 16.41
N THR A 291 2.51 8.03 17.29
CA THR A 291 3.58 8.65 18.09
C THR A 291 4.92 8.55 17.38
N LYS A 292 4.95 7.88 16.22
CA LYS A 292 6.16 7.68 15.45
C LYS A 292 6.54 8.98 14.74
N GLU A 293 7.79 9.32 14.81
CA GLU A 293 8.36 10.42 14.03
C GLU A 293 8.33 10.01 12.55
N SER A 294 7.71 10.83 11.71
CA SER A 294 7.50 10.49 10.31
C SER A 294 7.44 11.70 9.39
N ILE A 295 7.79 11.46 8.13
CA ILE A 295 7.67 12.40 7.03
C ILE A 295 6.83 11.74 5.94
N PHE A 296 5.76 12.42 5.54
CA PHE A 296 4.94 12.06 4.40
C PHE A 296 5.31 12.98 3.23
N LEU A 297 6.02 12.43 2.25
CA LEU A 297 6.42 13.16 1.06
C LEU A 297 5.40 12.92 -0.05
N ARG A 298 4.81 13.99 -0.56
CA ARG A 298 3.75 13.95 -1.56
C ARG A 298 4.20 14.61 -2.86
N ILE A 299 3.84 13.98 -3.98
CA ILE A 299 3.94 14.56 -5.32
C ILE A 299 2.53 14.78 -5.87
N THR A 300 2.32 15.93 -6.50
CA THR A 300 1.09 16.27 -7.20
C THR A 300 1.41 16.61 -8.65
N ASP A 301 0.70 16.01 -9.58
CA ASP A 301 0.70 16.38 -10.97
C ASP A 301 -0.25 17.57 -11.17
N ASN A 302 0.30 18.74 -11.45
CA ASN A 302 -0.48 19.98 -11.51
C ASN A 302 -1.48 20.02 -12.66
N ALA A 303 -1.26 19.23 -13.72
CA ALA A 303 -2.17 19.18 -14.85
C ALA A 303 -3.44 18.36 -14.58
N THR A 304 -3.36 17.34 -13.72
CA THR A 304 -4.50 16.46 -13.41
C THR A 304 -5.01 16.59 -11.98
N GLY A 305 -4.24 17.21 -11.09
CA GLY A 305 -4.49 17.19 -9.65
C GLY A 305 -4.25 15.81 -9.00
N GLY A 306 -3.80 14.81 -9.77
CA GLY A 306 -3.47 13.48 -9.26
C GLY A 306 -2.30 13.56 -8.27
N SER A 307 -2.44 12.92 -7.10
CA SER A 307 -1.46 13.00 -6.02
C SER A 307 -1.05 11.61 -5.54
N ARG A 308 0.23 11.44 -5.21
CA ARG A 308 0.83 10.22 -4.64
C ARG A 308 1.73 10.57 -3.47
N GLN A 309 1.96 9.59 -2.60
CA GLN A 309 2.72 9.78 -1.37
C GLN A 309 3.64 8.60 -1.13
N THR A 310 4.81 8.88 -0.56
CA THR A 310 5.68 7.91 0.12
C THR A 310 5.86 8.35 1.57
N SER A 311 6.15 7.39 2.45
CA SER A 311 6.23 7.62 3.89
C SER A 311 7.58 7.17 4.43
N ILE A 312 8.19 8.00 5.28
CA ILE A 312 9.43 7.71 5.97
C ILE A 312 9.13 7.74 7.47
N PHE A 313 9.44 6.66 8.18
CA PHE A 313 9.30 6.57 9.63
C PHE A 313 10.66 6.46 10.29
N TYR A 314 10.86 7.20 11.37
CA TYR A 314 12.07 7.11 12.18
C TYR A 314 11.79 6.27 13.42
N MET A 315 12.49 5.15 13.54
CA MET A 315 12.21 4.14 14.58
C MET A 315 13.49 3.68 15.26
N GLU A 316 13.37 3.35 16.55
CA GLU A 316 14.44 2.69 17.26
C GLU A 316 14.64 1.27 16.72
N GLY A 317 15.89 0.88 16.46
CA GLY A 317 16.21 -0.42 15.91
C GLY A 317 16.13 -0.53 14.39
N ALA A 318 15.55 0.46 13.69
CA ALA A 318 15.56 0.51 12.24
C ALA A 318 16.98 0.70 11.69
N THR A 319 17.21 0.28 10.46
CA THR A 319 18.50 0.37 9.76
C THR A 319 18.43 1.33 8.56
N THR A 320 19.52 1.50 7.84
CA THR A 320 19.53 2.19 6.54
C THR A 320 19.38 1.21 5.37
N GLY A 321 19.29 -0.07 5.67
CA GLY A 321 18.99 -1.15 4.74
C GLY A 321 17.49 -1.51 4.73
N ASN A 322 17.16 -2.69 4.23
CA ASN A 322 15.79 -3.19 4.26
C ASN A 322 15.45 -3.79 5.63
N ASP A 323 14.40 -3.29 6.26
CA ASP A 323 13.85 -3.75 7.53
C ASP A 323 12.52 -4.50 7.27
N PRO A 324 12.53 -5.84 7.18
CA PRO A 324 11.34 -6.62 6.82
C PRO A 324 10.13 -6.36 7.74
N GLY A 325 8.97 -6.10 7.15
CA GLY A 325 7.74 -5.79 7.87
C GLY A 325 7.59 -4.32 8.29
N TYR A 326 8.65 -3.52 8.12
CA TYR A 326 8.66 -2.08 8.36
C TYR A 326 8.91 -1.30 7.07
N ASP A 327 9.75 -1.82 6.18
CA ASP A 327 9.87 -1.30 4.83
C ASP A 327 8.89 -2.02 3.91
N SER A 328 8.33 -1.30 2.96
CA SER A 328 7.37 -1.85 2.01
C SER A 328 7.63 -1.34 0.61
N THR A 329 7.69 -2.27 -0.34
CA THR A 329 7.93 -1.91 -1.73
C THR A 329 6.75 -1.15 -2.32
N PHE A 330 7.04 -0.33 -3.32
CA PHE A 330 6.02 0.36 -4.10
C PHE A 330 5.27 -0.64 -4.98
N PHE A 331 3.94 -0.59 -4.92
CA PHE A 331 3.11 -1.54 -5.64
C PHE A 331 2.90 -1.12 -7.10
N TYR A 332 3.56 -1.83 -8.02
CA TYR A 332 3.37 -1.66 -9.46
C TYR A 332 2.30 -2.63 -9.97
N ASN A 333 1.16 -2.12 -10.38
CA ASN A 333 0.09 -2.93 -10.99
C ASN A 333 0.07 -2.77 -12.53
N GLY A 334 1.20 -3.01 -13.17
CA GLY A 334 1.29 -3.21 -14.63
C GLY A 334 0.94 -2.01 -15.53
N VAL A 335 0.58 -0.85 -15.00
CA VAL A 335 0.19 0.33 -15.77
C VAL A 335 1.17 1.48 -15.52
N ASN A 336 1.26 2.36 -16.49
CA ASN A 336 2.01 3.60 -16.51
C ASN A 336 1.70 4.48 -15.28
N TYR A 337 2.44 4.34 -14.17
CA TYR A 337 2.15 4.99 -12.90
C TYR A 337 2.78 6.36 -12.78
N PHE A 338 1.97 7.30 -12.29
CA PHE A 338 2.48 8.46 -11.59
C PHE A 338 2.75 8.07 -10.13
N GLY A 339 3.99 8.23 -9.66
CA GLY A 339 4.37 7.78 -8.32
C GLY A 339 5.58 8.49 -7.76
N ILE A 340 5.71 8.43 -6.43
CA ILE A 340 6.88 8.84 -5.67
C ILE A 340 7.24 7.73 -4.69
N TYR A 341 8.52 7.47 -4.52
CA TYR A 341 9.05 6.42 -3.67
C TYR A 341 10.43 6.78 -3.14
N THR A 342 10.90 6.06 -2.15
CA THR A 342 12.26 6.17 -1.62
C THR A 342 13.12 4.99 -2.07
N HIS A 343 14.43 5.13 -1.98
CA HIS A 343 15.39 4.03 -2.09
C HIS A 343 16.19 3.89 -0.82
N LEU A 344 16.82 2.72 -0.63
CA LEU A 344 17.67 2.47 0.54
C LEU A 344 18.81 3.47 0.63
N VAL A 345 19.00 4.03 1.81
CA VAL A 345 20.04 5.01 2.10
C VAL A 345 21.43 4.36 2.06
N ASN A 346 21.52 3.11 2.49
CA ASN A 346 22.81 2.43 2.67
C ASN A 346 23.52 2.15 1.35
N ASP A 347 22.80 1.67 0.35
CA ASP A 347 23.41 1.17 -0.89
C ASP A 347 22.95 1.86 -2.16
N SER A 348 21.91 2.67 -2.13
CA SER A 348 21.20 3.19 -3.33
C SER A 348 20.82 2.05 -4.29
N ILE A 349 20.84 0.82 -3.82
CA ILE A 349 20.44 -0.42 -4.48
C ILE A 349 19.21 -0.90 -3.74
N GLY A 350 18.29 -1.47 -4.42
CA GLY A 350 17.11 -2.04 -3.80
C GLY A 350 15.87 -1.69 -4.58
N ASP A 351 14.76 -2.05 -4.00
CA ASP A 351 13.45 -1.80 -4.57
C ASP A 351 13.02 -0.34 -4.36
N ASP A 352 12.00 0.05 -5.06
CA ASP A 352 11.29 1.30 -4.84
C ASP A 352 10.38 1.13 -3.62
N TYR A 353 10.55 1.95 -2.58
CA TYR A 353 9.80 1.84 -1.33
C TYR A 353 8.68 2.86 -1.23
N ALA A 354 7.47 2.37 -0.96
CA ALA A 354 6.32 3.20 -0.60
C ALA A 354 6.35 3.61 0.89
N ILE A 355 6.93 2.74 1.73
CA ILE A 355 7.19 3.00 3.14
C ILE A 355 8.63 2.59 3.42
N GLN A 356 9.40 3.48 4.02
CA GLN A 356 10.76 3.22 4.47
C GLN A 356 10.91 3.59 5.94
N THR A 357 11.60 2.75 6.71
CA THR A 357 11.97 3.04 8.09
C THR A 357 13.45 3.36 8.19
N LEU A 358 13.79 4.30 9.04
CA LEU A 358 15.14 4.79 9.23
C LEU A 358 15.48 4.91 10.72
N PRO A 359 16.76 4.85 11.10
CA PRO A 359 17.19 4.98 12.49
C PRO A 359 16.77 6.31 13.10
N LYS A 360 16.19 6.26 14.29
CA LYS A 360 15.70 7.44 15.03
C LYS A 360 16.79 8.48 15.32
N ASN A 361 18.04 8.06 15.46
CA ASN A 361 19.17 8.91 15.89
C ASN A 361 20.05 9.38 14.71
N GLY A 362 19.49 9.50 13.51
CA GLY A 362 20.30 9.75 12.33
C GLY A 362 19.80 10.81 11.38
N TYR A 363 18.77 11.59 11.73
CA TYR A 363 18.12 12.52 10.78
C TYR A 363 19.11 13.42 10.05
N GLU A 364 20.09 14.02 10.77
CA GLU A 364 21.02 15.00 10.20
C GLU A 364 22.08 14.40 9.28
N LYS A 365 22.14 13.07 9.18
CA LYS A 365 23.20 12.36 8.47
C LYS A 365 22.70 11.53 7.31
N MET A 366 21.40 11.48 7.12
CA MET A 366 20.79 10.66 6.08
C MET A 366 20.30 11.54 4.93
N ILE A 367 20.69 11.15 3.72
CA ILE A 367 20.17 11.69 2.48
C ILE A 367 19.36 10.56 1.83
N VAL A 368 18.06 10.75 1.75
CA VAL A 368 17.16 9.73 1.22
C VAL A 368 16.97 9.96 -0.27
N PRO A 369 17.40 9.01 -1.14
CA PRO A 369 17.13 9.11 -2.56
C PRO A 369 15.63 9.03 -2.82
N ILE A 370 15.10 9.96 -3.61
CA ILE A 370 13.69 10.02 -3.99
C ILE A 370 13.57 9.69 -5.46
N GLY A 371 12.78 8.65 -5.74
CA GLY A 371 12.39 8.27 -7.08
C GLY A 371 11.02 8.82 -7.45
N ILE A 372 10.86 9.14 -8.72
CA ILE A 372 9.59 9.59 -9.28
C ILE A 372 9.36 8.83 -10.59
N ASN A 373 8.12 8.34 -10.76
CA ASN A 373 7.62 7.84 -12.02
C ASN A 373 6.63 8.85 -12.58
N ALA A 374 6.94 9.43 -13.72
CA ALA A 374 6.02 10.27 -14.47
C ALA A 374 5.07 9.40 -15.30
N LYS A 375 3.82 9.81 -15.42
CA LYS A 375 2.85 9.13 -16.28
C LYS A 375 3.03 9.62 -17.71
N LYS A 376 3.43 8.73 -18.61
CA LYS A 376 3.51 9.05 -20.03
C LYS A 376 2.13 9.47 -20.55
N ARG A 377 2.08 10.62 -21.23
CA ARG A 377 0.87 11.17 -21.83
C ARG A 377 1.10 11.41 -23.31
N GLU A 378 0.13 11.00 -24.10
CA GLU A 378 0.19 11.20 -25.54
C GLU A 378 0.21 12.72 -25.88
N GLY A 379 1.17 13.12 -26.69
CA GLY A 379 1.33 14.53 -27.11
C GLY A 379 2.01 15.47 -26.10
N LEU A 380 2.43 14.99 -24.92
CA LEU A 380 3.16 15.79 -23.93
C LEU A 380 4.55 15.20 -23.69
N ASN A 381 5.56 16.08 -23.68
CA ASN A 381 6.96 15.69 -23.39
C ASN A 381 7.36 15.97 -21.93
N SER A 382 6.62 16.86 -21.25
CA SER A 382 6.89 17.23 -19.86
C SER A 382 5.60 17.52 -19.11
N THR A 383 5.64 17.41 -17.79
CA THR A 383 4.56 17.81 -16.90
C THR A 383 5.11 18.58 -15.71
N GLU A 384 4.31 19.51 -15.19
CA GLU A 384 4.65 20.23 -13.98
C GLU A 384 4.19 19.42 -12.76
N ILE A 385 5.10 19.27 -11.81
CA ILE A 385 4.84 18.58 -10.53
C ILE A 385 5.10 19.52 -9.37
N THR A 386 4.36 19.30 -8.27
CA THR A 386 4.62 19.93 -6.98
C THR A 386 4.94 18.88 -5.94
N ILE A 387 6.06 19.06 -5.24
CA ILE A 387 6.50 18.22 -4.12
C ILE A 387 6.23 18.97 -2.82
N SER A 388 5.59 18.31 -1.86
CA SER A 388 5.31 18.82 -0.52
C SER A 388 5.64 17.77 0.53
N ALA A 389 5.90 18.19 1.77
CA ALA A 389 6.15 17.32 2.89
C ALA A 389 5.25 17.69 4.08
N GLU A 390 4.79 16.66 4.79
CA GLU A 390 4.11 16.78 6.07
C GLU A 390 4.93 16.05 7.12
N ALA A 391 5.32 16.74 8.18
CA ALA A 391 6.05 16.17 9.31
C ALA A 391 5.08 15.83 10.44
N MET A 392 5.20 14.63 11.01
CA MET A 392 4.43 14.21 12.17
C MET A 392 5.36 13.78 13.30
N ASN A 393 5.17 14.36 14.48
CA ASN A 393 5.96 14.09 15.70
C ASN A 393 7.48 14.29 15.54
N MET A 394 7.94 14.90 14.48
CA MET A 394 9.35 15.23 14.29
C MET A 394 9.79 16.28 15.34
N PRO A 395 11.07 16.25 15.80
CA PRO A 395 11.59 17.33 16.61
C PRO A 395 11.45 18.68 15.89
N SER A 396 11.03 19.70 16.61
CA SER A 396 10.72 21.03 16.03
C SER A 396 11.91 21.74 15.39
N GLU A 397 13.12 21.35 15.77
CA GLU A 397 14.37 21.86 15.20
C GLU A 397 14.75 21.22 13.86
N ILE A 398 14.11 20.10 13.50
CA ILE A 398 14.44 19.38 12.26
C ILE A 398 13.61 19.95 11.11
N ASN A 399 14.31 20.56 10.16
CA ASN A 399 13.76 21.03 8.90
C ASN A 399 13.88 19.95 7.82
N ILE A 400 12.94 19.95 6.89
CA ILE A 400 12.86 19.01 5.76
C ILE A 400 13.18 19.77 4.48
N TYR A 401 14.11 19.26 3.68
CA TYR A 401 14.49 19.88 2.42
C TYR A 401 14.40 18.86 1.29
N ILE A 402 13.99 19.35 0.11
CA ILE A 402 14.14 18.61 -1.14
C ILE A 402 15.29 19.22 -1.95
N GLU A 403 16.20 18.39 -2.40
CA GLU A 403 17.25 18.76 -3.32
C GLU A 403 16.90 18.27 -4.72
N ASP A 404 16.94 19.18 -5.71
CA ASP A 404 16.85 18.85 -7.13
C ASP A 404 18.24 19.04 -7.75
N LYS A 405 18.91 17.94 -8.06
CA LYS A 405 20.26 17.93 -8.65
C LYS A 405 20.30 18.49 -10.06
N GLU A 406 19.22 18.35 -10.81
CA GLU A 406 19.15 18.86 -12.18
C GLU A 406 19.05 20.40 -12.19
N MET A 407 18.22 20.95 -11.28
CA MET A 407 18.06 22.39 -11.12
C MET A 407 19.13 23.01 -10.21
N ASN A 408 19.97 22.18 -9.56
CA ASN A 408 20.97 22.59 -8.59
C ASN A 408 20.37 23.50 -7.51
N THR A 409 19.30 23.05 -6.88
CA THR A 409 18.56 23.80 -5.86
C THR A 409 18.22 22.91 -4.66
N ILE A 410 18.15 23.54 -3.47
CA ILE A 410 17.65 22.93 -2.23
C ILE A 410 16.52 23.84 -1.72
N VAL A 411 15.37 23.25 -1.45
CA VAL A 411 14.18 23.99 -1.02
C VAL A 411 13.65 23.42 0.28
N LEU A 412 13.38 24.27 1.25
CA LEU A 412 12.68 23.90 2.48
C LEU A 412 11.25 23.49 2.14
N LEU A 413 10.83 22.35 2.69
CA LEU A 413 9.44 21.88 2.63
C LEU A 413 8.80 22.00 4.01
N ASP A 414 7.80 22.84 4.12
CA ASP A 414 7.00 23.01 5.33
C ASP A 414 5.53 23.30 4.98
N GLU A 415 4.71 23.64 5.96
CA GLU A 415 3.29 23.95 5.74
C GLU A 415 3.05 25.10 4.74
N ASN A 416 4.04 25.99 4.56
CA ASN A 416 3.94 27.19 3.71
C ASN A 416 4.79 27.07 2.43
N SER A 417 5.66 26.06 2.33
CA SER A 417 6.68 25.95 1.30
C SER A 417 6.62 24.61 0.59
N THR A 418 6.48 24.66 -0.72
CA THR A 418 6.49 23.48 -1.60
C THR A 418 7.50 23.69 -2.72
N TYR A 419 7.88 22.62 -3.40
CA TYR A 419 8.77 22.68 -4.55
C TYR A 419 8.04 22.32 -5.83
N THR A 420 8.02 23.21 -6.81
CA THR A 420 7.40 23.01 -8.12
C THR A 420 8.46 22.98 -9.20
N THR A 421 8.41 21.99 -10.09
CA THR A 421 9.36 21.82 -11.18
C THR A 421 8.75 21.06 -12.36
N MET A 422 9.41 21.16 -13.52
CA MET A 422 9.07 20.35 -14.70
C MET A 422 9.85 19.04 -14.70
N ILE A 423 9.16 17.95 -15.04
CA ILE A 423 9.78 16.65 -15.32
C ILE A 423 9.37 16.14 -16.70
N SER A 424 10.23 15.33 -17.35
CA SER A 424 9.85 14.64 -18.58
C SER A 424 8.71 13.66 -18.30
N THR A 425 7.78 13.47 -19.24
CA THR A 425 6.67 12.49 -19.10
C THR A 425 7.13 11.03 -19.19
N ASP A 426 8.37 10.79 -19.53
CA ASP A 426 9.03 9.48 -19.46
C ASP A 426 10.07 9.40 -18.34
N TYR A 427 10.10 10.40 -17.43
CA TYR A 427 10.98 10.36 -16.26
C TYR A 427 10.60 9.19 -15.35
N ASN A 428 11.58 8.34 -15.07
CA ASN A 428 11.42 7.19 -14.22
C ASN A 428 12.75 6.88 -13.49
N GLY A 429 12.71 6.87 -12.19
CA GLY A 429 13.83 6.47 -11.36
C GLY A 429 14.30 7.51 -10.36
N ILE A 430 15.46 7.22 -9.77
CA ILE A 430 16.18 8.03 -8.80
C ILE A 430 17.30 8.83 -9.48
N GLY A 431 17.97 9.68 -8.69
CA GLY A 431 19.21 10.38 -9.10
C GLY A 431 19.06 11.87 -9.30
N ARG A 432 17.84 12.37 -9.38
CA ARG A 432 17.57 13.81 -9.44
C ARG A 432 17.16 14.40 -8.09
N PHE A 433 16.25 13.73 -7.37
CA PHE A 433 15.66 14.25 -6.14
C PHE A 433 16.22 13.53 -4.91
N TYR A 434 16.47 14.32 -3.84
CA TYR A 434 16.96 13.81 -2.56
C TYR A 434 16.29 14.54 -1.42
N LEU A 435 15.84 13.79 -0.41
CA LEU A 435 15.31 14.36 0.82
C LEU A 435 16.42 14.49 1.85
N HIS A 436 16.51 15.65 2.47
CA HIS A 436 17.40 15.93 3.58
C HIS A 436 16.59 16.33 4.81
N THR A 437 17.09 15.94 5.98
CA THR A 437 16.59 16.43 7.27
C THR A 437 17.75 17.04 8.03
N SER A 438 17.57 18.27 8.57
CA SER A 438 18.64 19.00 9.23
C SER A 438 18.09 19.97 10.27
N SER A 439 18.82 20.12 11.40
CA SER A 439 18.56 21.17 12.39
C SER A 439 19.12 22.53 11.97
N THR A 440 19.96 22.57 10.93
CA THR A 440 20.53 23.80 10.39
C THR A 440 19.92 24.14 9.04
N THR A 441 19.88 25.43 8.70
CA THR A 441 19.46 25.86 7.37
C THR A 441 20.43 25.32 6.31
N LEU A 442 19.90 24.57 5.34
CA LEU A 442 20.69 24.12 4.19
C LEU A 442 20.65 25.20 3.11
N ASP A 443 21.82 25.69 2.71
CA ASP A 443 22.01 26.62 1.59
C ASP A 443 23.05 26.03 0.63
N LEU A 444 22.83 26.20 -0.67
CA LEU A 444 23.78 25.78 -1.70
C LEU A 444 25.12 26.54 -1.61
N ASN A 445 25.18 27.66 -0.89
CA ASN A 445 26.38 28.47 -0.72
C ASN A 445 27.32 27.92 0.37
N GLU A 446 26.85 27.01 1.23
CA GLU A 446 27.69 26.24 2.14
C GLU A 446 27.55 24.73 1.82
N PRO A 447 28.52 24.12 1.14
CA PRO A 447 28.44 22.70 0.84
C PRO A 447 28.45 21.89 2.15
N PRO A 448 27.50 20.97 2.37
CA PRO A 448 27.61 20.03 3.49
C PRO A 448 28.86 19.18 3.27
N ILE A 449 29.92 19.47 4.00
CA ILE A 449 31.18 18.74 3.96
C ILE A 449 30.96 17.40 4.66
N ASN A 450 30.42 16.42 3.97
CA ASN A 450 30.34 15.09 4.52
C ASN A 450 30.59 14.02 3.43
N ILE A 451 31.80 13.49 3.46
CA ILE A 451 32.24 12.37 2.60
C ILE A 451 31.35 11.14 2.74
N ASN A 452 30.60 11.05 3.84
CA ASN A 452 29.69 9.95 4.13
C ASN A 452 28.43 9.95 3.24
N ASN A 453 28.18 11.01 2.48
CA ASN A 453 27.03 11.15 1.59
C ASN A 453 27.33 10.72 0.14
N ILE A 454 28.53 10.22 -0.12
CA ILE A 454 28.90 9.73 -1.44
C ILE A 454 28.55 8.25 -1.55
N SER A 455 27.65 7.92 -2.45
CA SER A 455 27.35 6.55 -2.82
C SER A 455 28.18 6.09 -4.00
N VAL A 456 28.76 4.89 -3.90
CA VAL A 456 29.55 4.28 -4.95
C VAL A 456 29.05 2.85 -5.16
N TYR A 457 28.60 2.52 -6.35
CA TYR A 457 28.08 1.20 -6.68
C TYR A 457 28.23 0.86 -8.16
N THR A 458 28.13 -0.41 -8.52
CA THR A 458 28.13 -0.86 -9.91
C THR A 458 26.72 -0.70 -10.51
N SER A 459 26.56 0.18 -11.49
CA SER A 459 25.30 0.37 -12.22
C SER A 459 25.11 -0.65 -13.34
N SER A 460 26.21 -1.26 -13.77
CA SER A 460 26.26 -2.40 -14.70
C SER A 460 27.61 -3.06 -14.59
N ARG A 461 27.79 -4.22 -15.24
CA ARG A 461 29.10 -4.89 -15.31
C ARG A 461 30.25 -3.98 -15.82
N GLU A 462 29.93 -2.99 -16.63
CA GLU A 462 30.91 -2.11 -17.24
C GLU A 462 31.04 -0.73 -16.59
N ASN A 463 30.13 -0.37 -15.67
CA ASN A 463 30.07 0.99 -15.14
C ASN A 463 29.98 1.00 -13.61
N LEU A 464 30.83 1.84 -13.01
CA LEU A 464 30.76 2.24 -11.61
C LEU A 464 30.09 3.60 -11.54
N ARG A 465 29.01 3.71 -10.78
CA ARG A 465 28.33 4.98 -10.53
C ARG A 465 28.73 5.56 -9.18
N ILE A 466 29.04 6.84 -9.19
CA ILE A 466 29.34 7.64 -8.01
C ILE A 466 28.32 8.74 -7.93
N VAL A 467 27.54 8.77 -6.84
CA VAL A 467 26.47 9.73 -6.61
C VAL A 467 26.83 10.59 -5.40
N GLY A 468 26.45 11.86 -5.42
CA GLY A 468 26.70 12.80 -4.32
C GLY A 468 28.07 13.47 -4.37
N LEU A 469 28.81 13.34 -5.48
CA LEU A 469 30.11 13.97 -5.63
C LEU A 469 29.95 15.46 -5.98
N GLN A 470 30.54 16.32 -5.16
CA GLN A 470 30.54 17.76 -5.43
C GLN A 470 31.39 18.12 -6.65
N ASN A 471 31.07 19.29 -7.25
CA ASN A 471 31.90 19.85 -8.31
C ASN A 471 33.35 20.04 -7.83
N GLY A 472 34.27 19.30 -8.43
CA GLY A 472 35.66 19.34 -8.06
C GLY A 472 36.49 18.23 -8.67
N GLN A 473 37.81 18.26 -8.47
CA GLN A 473 38.68 17.17 -8.88
C GLN A 473 38.52 15.99 -7.94
N ALA A 474 38.28 14.81 -8.50
CA ALA A 474 38.22 13.55 -7.78
C ALA A 474 39.18 12.52 -8.37
N THR A 475 39.75 11.66 -7.52
CA THR A 475 40.59 10.53 -7.92
C THR A 475 39.89 9.25 -7.48
N LEU A 476 39.63 8.33 -8.39
CA LEU A 476 39.07 7.02 -8.13
C LEU A 476 40.16 5.95 -8.31
N ARG A 477 40.26 5.08 -7.32
CA ARG A 477 41.11 3.88 -7.39
C ARG A 477 40.28 2.65 -7.06
N ILE A 478 40.49 1.57 -7.80
CA ILE A 478 39.85 0.29 -7.54
C ILE A 478 40.93 -0.76 -7.29
N PHE A 479 40.77 -1.53 -6.22
CA PHE A 479 41.66 -2.59 -5.83
C PHE A 479 40.91 -3.93 -5.75
N ASN A 480 41.54 -5.02 -6.12
CA ASN A 480 41.02 -6.34 -5.81
C ASN A 480 41.27 -6.70 -4.33
N ILE A 481 40.72 -7.82 -3.87
CA ILE A 481 40.88 -8.28 -2.47
C ILE A 481 42.34 -8.56 -2.05
N LEU A 482 43.25 -8.73 -3.01
CA LEU A 482 44.69 -8.91 -2.78
C LEU A 482 45.45 -7.57 -2.75
N GLY A 483 44.76 -6.42 -2.84
CA GLY A 483 45.35 -5.10 -2.84
C GLY A 483 45.97 -4.66 -4.17
N LYS A 484 45.81 -5.46 -5.25
CA LYS A 484 46.29 -5.05 -6.57
C LYS A 484 45.37 -3.98 -7.13
N LYS A 485 45.94 -2.86 -7.55
CA LYS A 485 45.23 -1.74 -8.19
C LYS A 485 44.80 -2.14 -9.61
N ILE A 486 43.51 -2.04 -9.86
CA ILE A 486 42.83 -2.39 -11.14
C ILE A 486 42.56 -1.13 -11.97
N LEU A 487 42.17 -0.02 -11.31
CA LEU A 487 41.90 1.27 -11.94
C LEU A 487 42.48 2.39 -11.10
N ASP A 488 43.01 3.42 -11.77
CA ASP A 488 43.42 4.70 -11.16
C ASP A 488 43.05 5.79 -12.17
N THR A 489 42.06 6.59 -11.86
CA THR A 489 41.57 7.64 -12.77
C THR A 489 41.24 8.92 -12.03
N ARG A 490 41.40 10.06 -12.72
CA ARG A 490 41.01 11.38 -12.23
C ARG A 490 39.90 11.90 -13.12
N PHE A 491 38.90 12.52 -12.50
CA PHE A 491 37.78 13.10 -13.20
C PHE A 491 37.26 14.33 -12.45
N LYS A 492 36.43 15.12 -13.11
CA LYS A 492 35.74 16.25 -12.49
C LYS A 492 34.38 15.75 -12.01
N GLY A 493 34.16 15.77 -10.70
CA GLY A 493 32.87 15.44 -10.10
C GLY A 493 31.78 16.44 -10.46
N ASN A 494 30.55 15.98 -10.66
CA ASN A 494 29.38 16.80 -10.97
C ASN A 494 28.07 16.14 -10.52
N GLY A 495 27.99 15.71 -9.28
CA GLY A 495 26.79 15.08 -8.71
C GLY A 495 26.72 13.59 -9.01
N VAL A 496 26.42 13.18 -10.23
CA VAL A 496 26.44 11.77 -10.66
C VAL A 496 27.53 11.57 -11.70
N ASN A 497 28.39 10.56 -11.48
CA ASN A 497 29.51 10.27 -12.36
C ASN A 497 29.52 8.78 -12.69
N ASP A 498 29.46 8.41 -13.95
CA ASP A 498 29.64 7.05 -14.42
C ASP A 498 31.09 6.86 -14.87
N ILE A 499 31.79 5.96 -14.21
CA ILE A 499 33.17 5.60 -14.51
C ILE A 499 33.20 4.24 -15.18
N LYS A 500 33.68 4.18 -16.41
CA LYS A 500 33.79 2.94 -17.15
C LYS A 500 34.84 2.01 -16.51
N LEU A 501 34.41 0.81 -16.17
CA LEU A 501 35.29 -0.22 -15.63
C LEU A 501 36.15 -0.84 -16.74
N PRO A 502 37.40 -1.23 -16.44
CA PRO A 502 38.25 -1.92 -17.41
C PRO A 502 37.62 -3.25 -17.88
N GLN A 503 37.73 -3.58 -19.16
CA GLN A 503 37.27 -4.87 -19.69
C GLN A 503 37.94 -6.09 -19.03
N SER A 504 39.08 -5.89 -18.38
CA SER A 504 39.81 -6.92 -17.64
C SER A 504 39.26 -7.18 -16.23
N ILE A 505 38.24 -6.42 -15.79
CA ILE A 505 37.62 -6.64 -14.48
C ILE A 505 36.74 -7.88 -14.56
N THR A 506 36.91 -8.79 -13.61
CA THR A 506 36.12 -10.03 -13.52
C THR A 506 35.08 -9.90 -12.42
N SER A 507 34.04 -10.74 -12.48
CA SER A 507 33.07 -10.85 -11.39
C SER A 507 33.79 -11.12 -10.06
N GLY A 508 33.42 -10.37 -9.03
CA GLY A 508 34.07 -10.48 -7.72
C GLY A 508 33.95 -9.21 -6.87
N VAL A 509 34.61 -9.26 -5.71
CA VAL A 509 34.60 -8.19 -4.73
C VAL A 509 35.83 -7.29 -4.92
N TYR A 510 35.58 -5.97 -4.89
CA TYR A 510 36.60 -4.94 -5.05
C TYR A 510 36.49 -3.87 -3.98
N ILE A 511 37.60 -3.20 -3.68
CA ILE A 511 37.64 -2.03 -2.81
C ILE A 511 37.81 -0.79 -3.69
N VAL A 512 36.85 0.10 -3.61
CA VAL A 512 36.91 1.42 -4.24
C VAL A 512 37.41 2.44 -3.24
N GLN A 513 38.40 3.22 -3.66
CA GLN A 513 38.91 4.35 -2.93
C GLN A 513 38.64 5.60 -3.76
N LEU A 514 37.86 6.51 -3.22
CA LEU A 514 37.57 7.81 -3.81
C LEU A 514 38.25 8.89 -2.97
N ILE A 515 39.02 9.75 -3.61
CA ILE A 515 39.74 10.85 -2.99
C ILE A 515 39.24 12.15 -3.63
N THR A 516 38.73 13.05 -2.80
CA THR A 516 38.24 14.39 -3.18
C THR A 516 39.02 15.46 -2.40
N SER A 517 38.78 16.74 -2.71
CA SER A 517 39.32 17.85 -1.93
C SER A 517 38.83 17.87 -0.48
N THR A 518 37.67 17.25 -0.21
CA THR A 518 37.01 17.20 1.11
C THR A 518 37.36 15.95 1.91
N GLY A 519 38.04 14.95 1.30
CA GLY A 519 38.50 13.76 2.03
C GLY A 519 38.57 12.48 1.20
N LYS A 520 38.55 11.31 1.89
CA LYS A 520 38.76 10.00 1.30
C LYS A 520 37.67 9.03 1.74
N LEU A 521 37.00 8.39 0.77
CA LEU A 521 36.03 7.31 0.96
C LEU A 521 36.64 5.98 0.51
N ASN A 522 36.47 4.93 1.33
CA ASN A 522 36.72 3.55 0.89
C ASN A 522 35.42 2.77 0.95
N LYS A 523 35.05 2.11 -0.13
CA LYS A 523 33.82 1.30 -0.21
C LYS A 523 34.10 -0.06 -0.86
N LYS A 524 33.49 -1.09 -0.32
CA LYS A 524 33.44 -2.42 -0.92
C LYS A 524 32.31 -2.46 -1.96
N ILE A 525 32.60 -2.97 -3.15
CA ILE A 525 31.63 -3.19 -4.22
C ILE A 525 31.69 -4.63 -4.72
N SER A 526 30.60 -5.10 -5.29
CA SER A 526 30.52 -6.35 -6.08
C SER A 526 30.40 -6.01 -7.56
N VAL A 527 31.16 -6.69 -8.40
CA VAL A 527 31.02 -6.66 -9.86
C VAL A 527 30.53 -8.04 -10.27
N GLU A 528 29.37 -8.10 -10.93
CA GLU A 528 28.72 -9.33 -11.41
C GLU A 528 29.00 -9.61 -12.88
#